data_1d753fcfa34f82f7e025cd7b67796135
#
_entry.id   1d753fcfa34f82f7e025cd7b67796135
#
_cell.length_a   1.000
_cell.length_b   1.000
_cell.length_c   1.000
_cell.angle_alpha   90.00
_cell.angle_beta   90.00
_cell.angle_gamma   90.00
#
_symmetry.space_group_name_H-M   'P 1'
#
loop_
_entity.id
_entity.type
_entity.pdbx_description
1 polymer ?
#
loop_
_entity_poly.entity_id
_entity_poly.type
_entity_poly.pdbx_seq_one_letter_code
_entity_poly.pdbx_strand_id
1 'polypeptide(L)'
;MRFTVDRIDHISLTCGDIETTASWFQRVLGMDREEFGVDGRTALKFGGQKINLYTADEDLTLTGASAGPGTATICFVTAVGTQDI
;
A
#
# COMPACT_ATOMS: atom_id res chain seq x y z
N MET A 1 -25.59 7.13 9.70
CA MET A 1 -25.19 7.00 8.27
C MET A 1 -24.57 5.64 8.01
N ARG A 2 -24.96 5.02 6.94
CA ARG A 2 -24.44 3.72 6.56
C ARG A 2 -23.82 3.77 5.17
N PHE A 3 -22.76 3.04 5.01
CA PHE A 3 -22.18 2.82 3.71
C PHE A 3 -21.52 1.45 3.70
N THR A 4 -21.30 0.92 2.52
CA THR A 4 -20.69 -0.39 2.35
C THR A 4 -19.31 -0.21 1.73
N VAL A 5 -18.34 -0.85 2.33
CA VAL A 5 -17.00 -0.91 1.75
C VAL A 5 -16.99 -2.02 0.69
N ASP A 6 -16.58 -1.68 -0.52
CA ASP A 6 -16.50 -2.66 -1.62
C ASP A 6 -15.32 -3.60 -1.46
N ARG A 7 -14.15 -3.03 -1.26
CA ARG A 7 -12.91 -3.79 -1.24
C ARG A 7 -11.77 -2.93 -0.73
N ILE A 8 -10.65 -3.55 -0.50
CA ILE A 8 -9.41 -2.84 -0.21
C ILE A 8 -8.85 -2.37 -1.55
N ASP A 9 -8.55 -1.07 -1.65
CA ASP A 9 -7.91 -0.53 -2.85
C ASP A 9 -6.43 -0.95 -2.86
N HIS A 10 -5.74 -0.68 -1.77
CA HIS A 10 -4.36 -1.09 -1.61
C HIS A 10 -3.96 -1.01 -0.13
N ILE A 11 -2.85 -1.63 0.19
CA ILE A 11 -2.22 -1.54 1.50
C ILE A 11 -0.87 -0.87 1.28
N SER A 12 -0.51 0.07 2.15
CA SER A 12 0.82 0.66 2.15
C SER A 12 1.61 0.03 3.29
N LEU A 13 2.73 -0.57 2.96
CA LEU A 13 3.57 -1.26 3.93
C LEU A 13 4.89 -0.52 4.07
N THR A 14 5.26 -0.18 5.29
CA THR A 14 6.52 0.47 5.57
C THR A 14 7.62 -0.56 5.72
N CYS A 15 8.70 -0.39 4.98
CA CYS A 15 9.81 -1.33 4.91
C CYS A 15 11.11 -0.69 5.37
N GLY A 16 12.00 -1.51 5.93
CA GLY A 16 13.37 -1.06 6.17
C GLY A 16 14.17 -1.00 4.89
N ASP A 17 13.93 -1.96 3.99
CA ASP A 17 14.60 -2.04 2.69
C ASP A 17 13.59 -2.53 1.65
N ILE A 18 13.22 -1.64 0.73
CA ILE A 18 12.22 -1.94 -0.29
C ILE A 18 12.66 -3.08 -1.21
N GLU A 19 13.92 -3.08 -1.63
CA GLU A 19 14.43 -4.12 -2.55
C GLU A 19 14.38 -5.50 -1.93
N THR A 20 14.79 -5.61 -0.68
CA THR A 20 14.76 -6.91 0.03
C THR A 20 13.32 -7.39 0.20
N THR A 21 12.42 -6.48 0.60
CA THR A 21 11.01 -6.81 0.80
C THR A 21 10.35 -7.23 -0.51
N ALA A 22 10.54 -6.43 -1.57
CA ALA A 22 9.95 -6.75 -2.88
C ALA A 22 10.45 -8.09 -3.40
N SER A 23 11.75 -8.34 -3.29
CA SER A 23 12.34 -9.59 -3.74
C SER A 23 11.74 -10.79 -3.02
N TRP A 24 11.52 -10.67 -1.71
CA TRP A 24 10.93 -11.75 -0.93
C TRP A 24 9.50 -12.07 -1.41
N PHE A 25 8.67 -11.04 -1.57
CA PHE A 25 7.28 -11.23 -2.02
C PHE A 25 7.22 -11.82 -3.43
N GLN A 26 8.11 -11.38 -4.31
CA GLN A 26 8.17 -11.94 -5.66
C GLN A 26 8.59 -13.40 -5.65
N ARG A 27 9.64 -13.72 -4.88
CA ARG A 27 10.21 -15.06 -4.87
C ARG A 27 9.34 -16.05 -4.13
N VAL A 28 8.81 -15.66 -2.98
CA VAL A 28 8.06 -16.58 -2.11
C VAL A 28 6.59 -16.67 -2.48
N LEU A 29 5.97 -15.51 -2.79
CA LEU A 29 4.54 -15.47 -3.03
C LEU A 29 4.16 -15.22 -4.49
N GLY A 30 5.14 -15.06 -5.36
CA GLY A 30 4.87 -14.91 -6.79
C GLY A 30 4.16 -13.62 -7.19
N MET A 31 4.31 -12.57 -6.40
CA MET A 31 3.70 -11.29 -6.73
C MET A 31 4.45 -10.58 -7.83
N ASP A 32 3.74 -9.75 -8.59
CA ASP A 32 4.35 -8.96 -9.66
C ASP A 32 4.78 -7.61 -9.13
N ARG A 33 6.03 -7.25 -9.41
CA ARG A 33 6.55 -5.95 -9.03
C ARG A 33 6.21 -4.92 -10.09
N GLU A 34 5.77 -3.74 -9.64
CA GLU A 34 5.46 -2.61 -10.51
C GLU A 34 6.07 -1.36 -9.92
N GLU A 35 6.56 -0.47 -10.76
CA GLU A 35 6.98 0.85 -10.32
C GLU A 35 5.97 1.85 -10.83
N PHE A 36 5.62 2.82 -9.99
CA PHE A 36 4.59 3.78 -10.34
C PHE A 36 4.95 5.17 -9.83
N GLY A 37 4.28 6.18 -10.40
CA GLY A 37 4.49 7.56 -10.03
C GLY A 37 5.78 8.11 -10.60
N VAL A 38 5.94 9.42 -10.53
CA VAL A 38 7.11 10.10 -11.06
C VAL A 38 8.36 9.77 -10.26
N ASP A 39 8.19 9.34 -9.02
CA ASP A 39 9.29 9.02 -8.12
C ASP A 39 9.75 7.57 -8.23
N GLY A 40 9.11 6.78 -9.08
CA GLY A 40 9.47 5.37 -9.22
C GLY A 40 9.16 4.54 -7.99
N ARG A 41 8.00 4.75 -7.40
CA ARG A 41 7.58 4.00 -6.21
C ARG A 41 7.30 2.56 -6.56
N THR A 42 7.52 1.68 -5.59
CA THR A 42 7.41 0.24 -5.81
C THR A 42 6.07 -0.28 -5.28
N ALA A 43 5.41 -1.09 -6.07
CA ALA A 43 4.21 -1.80 -5.68
C ALA A 43 4.33 -3.28 -6.01
N LEU A 44 3.59 -4.09 -5.27
CA LEU A 44 3.48 -5.51 -5.50
C LEU A 44 2.03 -5.82 -5.83
N LYS A 45 1.80 -6.46 -6.97
CA LYS A 45 0.45 -6.76 -7.45
C LYS A 45 0.18 -8.25 -7.41
N PHE A 46 -1.03 -8.59 -7.02
CA PHE A 46 -1.47 -9.98 -6.95
C PHE A 46 -2.99 -10.02 -7.03
N GLY A 47 -3.52 -10.86 -7.93
CA GLY A 47 -4.96 -10.89 -8.15
C GLY A 47 -5.47 -9.49 -8.47
N GLY A 48 -6.52 -9.04 -7.81
CA GLY A 48 -7.01 -7.68 -7.95
C GLY A 48 -6.50 -6.73 -6.88
N GLN A 49 -5.43 -7.09 -6.18
CA GLN A 49 -4.94 -6.36 -5.02
C GLN A 49 -3.55 -5.79 -5.24
N LYS A 50 -3.17 -4.87 -4.36
CA LYS A 50 -1.89 -4.18 -4.50
C LYS A 50 -1.34 -3.79 -3.13
N ILE A 51 -0.04 -3.95 -2.95
CA ILE A 51 0.69 -3.46 -1.78
C ILE A 51 1.71 -2.44 -2.26
N ASN A 52 1.61 -1.21 -1.75
CA ASN A 52 2.61 -0.17 -2.01
C ASN A 52 3.68 -0.23 -0.95
N LEU A 53 4.94 -0.16 -1.35
CA LEU A 53 6.06 -0.24 -0.41
C LEU A 53 6.68 1.14 -0.23
N TYR A 54 6.91 1.51 1.03
CA TYR A 54 7.51 2.79 1.38
C TYR A 54 8.57 2.59 2.45
N THR A 55 9.53 3.52 2.49
CA THR A 55 10.40 3.63 3.65
C THR A 55 9.70 4.46 4.72
N ALA A 56 10.21 4.46 5.94
CA ALA A 56 9.60 5.20 7.03
C ALA A 56 9.51 6.70 6.72
N ASP A 57 10.53 7.26 6.09
CA ASP A 57 10.54 8.69 5.75
C ASP A 57 9.44 9.04 4.77
N GLU A 58 9.26 8.22 3.74
CA GLU A 58 8.20 8.43 2.75
C GLU A 58 6.82 8.33 3.39
N ASP A 59 6.65 7.33 4.24
CA ASP A 59 5.35 7.06 4.87
C ASP A 59 4.93 8.21 5.78
N LEU A 60 5.87 8.78 6.55
CA LEU A 60 5.58 9.94 7.38
C LEU A 60 5.04 11.11 6.55
N THR A 61 5.64 11.35 5.39
CA THR A 61 5.22 12.42 4.51
C THR A 61 3.80 12.20 4.00
N LEU A 62 3.46 10.97 3.69
CA LEU A 62 2.17 10.62 3.08
C LEU A 62 1.04 10.49 4.08
N THR A 63 1.32 9.97 5.26
CA THR A 63 0.28 9.66 6.24
C THR A 63 0.24 10.62 7.41
N GLY A 64 1.33 11.32 7.67
CA GLY A 64 1.44 12.22 8.82
C GLY A 64 1.47 11.51 10.16
N ALA A 65 1.60 10.20 10.17
CA ALA A 65 1.62 9.39 11.38
C ALA A 65 3.01 8.82 11.61
N SER A 66 3.29 8.46 12.85
CA SER A 66 4.51 7.74 13.17
C SER A 66 4.50 6.40 12.44
N ALA A 67 5.51 6.17 11.63
CA ALA A 67 5.65 4.94 10.87
C ALA A 67 7.02 4.33 11.10
N GLY A 68 7.09 3.02 11.07
CA GLY A 68 8.34 2.29 11.18
C GLY A 68 8.24 1.00 10.40
N PRO A 69 9.34 0.27 10.21
CA PRO A 69 9.30 -1.00 9.49
C PRO A 69 8.26 -1.94 10.09
N GLY A 70 7.44 -2.52 9.22
CA GLY A 70 6.37 -3.42 9.62
C GLY A 70 5.03 -2.77 9.86
N THR A 71 4.93 -1.44 9.79
CA THR A 71 3.65 -0.76 9.92
C THR A 71 2.96 -0.69 8.57
N ALA A 72 1.63 -0.53 8.59
CA ALA A 72 0.82 -0.54 7.37
C ALA A 72 -0.31 0.49 7.44
N THR A 73 -0.71 0.95 6.27
CA THR A 73 -1.88 1.81 6.09
C THR A 73 -2.80 1.13 5.09
N ILE A 74 -4.11 1.16 5.35
CA ILE A 74 -5.08 0.51 4.48
C ILE A 74 -5.98 1.54 3.83
N CYS A 75 -6.21 1.40 2.52
CA CYS A 75 -7.10 2.25 1.76
C CYS A 75 -8.27 1.42 1.25
N PHE A 76 -9.49 1.85 1.54
CA PHE A 76 -10.70 1.15 1.11
C PHE A 76 -11.36 1.85 -0.05
N VAL A 77 -12.09 1.08 -0.84
CA VAL A 77 -12.94 1.61 -1.91
C VAL A 77 -14.39 1.47 -1.48
N THR A 78 -15.15 2.55 -1.64
CA THR A 78 -16.59 2.53 -1.37
C THR A 78 -17.32 3.25 -2.50
N ALA A 79 -18.52 2.81 -2.78
CA ALA A 79 -19.38 3.44 -3.78
C ALA A 79 -20.12 4.67 -3.21
N VAL A 80 -20.02 4.89 -1.91
CA VAL A 80 -20.75 5.98 -1.24
C VAL A 80 -19.87 7.23 -1.22
N GLY A 81 -20.46 8.38 -1.56
CA GLY A 81 -19.74 9.65 -1.54
C GLY A 81 -19.35 10.07 -0.13
N THR A 82 -18.31 10.91 -0.04
CA THR A 82 -17.78 11.31 1.28
C THR A 82 -18.77 12.08 2.11
N GLN A 83 -19.69 12.84 1.49
CA GLN A 83 -20.70 13.56 2.25
C GLN A 83 -21.72 12.65 2.90
N ASP A 84 -21.75 11.39 2.56
CA ASP A 84 -22.67 10.41 3.14
C ASP A 84 -22.07 9.64 4.31
N ILE A 85 -20.83 9.95 4.65
CA ILE A 85 -20.13 9.23 5.70
C ILE A 85 -20.19 9.97 7.02
#